data_ea60ac896911d7965d2eebd8a0d6fda1
#
_entry.id   ea60ac896911d7965d2eebd8a0d6fda1
#
_cell.length_a   1.000
_cell.length_b   1.000
_cell.length_c   1.000
_cell.angle_alpha   90.00
_cell.angle_beta   90.00
_cell.angle_gamma   90.00
#
_symmetry.space_group_name_H-M   'P 1'
#
loop_
_entity.id
_entity.type
_entity.pdbx_description
1 polymer ?
#
loop_
_entity_poly.entity_id
_entity_poly.type
_entity_poly.pdbx_seq_one_letter_code
_entity_poly.pdbx_strand_id
1 'polypeptide(L)'
;MDQALVATLGSFDGIHRGHQQLFARMQAFARQLTGRTLVLTFDPHPAELLRPEAAPPHLLPLAENVAYIYAAGVDEVEVELFTRELAARTAGEYLHHLATDYGVTHLFLGYDHRFGSDGRQLSPEEYEVLAVQCGITLLRDVALLYGDERPISSSAIRRAITEGAMEEARELLGRPHSCSGVVVSGQRLGRRLGFPTANLQRLDALQLLPPAGVYACRVYSLPGSTHFVPERGGMLYLGSRPTLGGDLEPSIEVHLFDFDAEIYGAELRVELLSRLAPERRFASLDELKAALSVYADETRAYLAAQP
;
A
#
# COMPACT_ATOMS: atom_id res chain seq x y z
N MET A 1 9.39 35.35 -12.23
CA MET A 1 9.59 34.68 -10.94
C MET A 1 9.24 33.23 -11.18
N ASP A 2 10.15 32.34 -10.88
CA ASP A 2 9.87 30.91 -11.02
C ASP A 2 8.74 30.53 -10.07
N GLN A 3 7.84 29.69 -10.53
CA GLN A 3 6.69 29.23 -9.77
C GLN A 3 7.19 28.42 -8.55
N ALA A 4 6.63 28.66 -7.36
CA ALA A 4 7.04 27.95 -6.17
C ALA A 4 6.82 26.44 -6.33
N LEU A 5 7.83 25.62 -6.01
CA LEU A 5 7.71 24.16 -5.95
C LEU A 5 7.70 23.72 -4.49
N VAL A 6 6.58 23.16 -4.06
CA VAL A 6 6.35 22.69 -2.71
C VAL A 6 6.48 21.17 -2.73
N ALA A 7 7.49 20.64 -2.04
CA ALA A 7 7.81 19.21 -2.07
C ALA A 7 7.59 18.52 -0.72
N THR A 8 7.47 17.21 -0.74
CA THR A 8 7.66 16.30 0.38
C THR A 8 8.41 15.06 -0.07
N LEU A 9 9.06 14.37 0.86
CA LEU A 9 9.81 13.15 0.56
C LEU A 9 9.52 12.06 1.59
N GLY A 10 9.57 10.81 1.15
CA GLY A 10 9.34 9.67 2.01
C GLY A 10 9.04 8.39 1.23
N SER A 11 9.06 7.24 1.89
CA SER A 11 8.68 5.96 1.27
C SER A 11 7.18 5.90 0.94
N PHE A 12 6.36 6.66 1.64
CA PHE A 12 4.90 6.76 1.45
C PHE A 12 4.20 5.41 1.23
N ASP A 13 4.68 4.36 1.89
CA ASP A 13 4.12 3.04 1.71
C ASP A 13 2.71 2.95 2.29
N GLY A 14 1.78 2.54 1.42
CA GLY A 14 0.36 2.36 1.74
C GLY A 14 -0.49 3.61 1.64
N ILE A 15 0.03 4.81 1.38
CA ILE A 15 -0.70 6.09 1.28
C ILE A 15 -1.86 6.16 2.29
N HIS A 16 -1.53 6.00 3.57
CA HIS A 16 -2.49 6.03 4.67
C HIS A 16 -3.01 7.44 4.96
N ARG A 17 -4.04 7.56 5.79
CA ARG A 17 -4.69 8.84 6.12
C ARG A 17 -3.72 9.93 6.58
N GLY A 18 -2.63 9.56 7.29
CA GLY A 18 -1.58 10.53 7.65
C GLY A 18 -0.85 11.11 6.43
N HIS A 19 -0.52 10.27 5.43
CA HIS A 19 0.06 10.74 4.17
C HIS A 19 -0.94 11.62 3.39
N GLN A 20 -2.21 11.20 3.31
CA GLN A 20 -3.26 11.96 2.64
C GLN A 20 -3.44 13.35 3.27
N GLN A 21 -3.39 13.46 4.60
CA GLN A 21 -3.43 14.74 5.30
C GLN A 21 -2.23 15.62 4.95
N LEU A 22 -1.01 15.05 4.96
CA LEU A 22 0.21 15.76 4.59
C LEU A 22 0.09 16.34 3.17
N PHE A 23 -0.34 15.52 2.20
CA PHE A 23 -0.54 15.95 0.82
C PHE A 23 -1.60 17.05 0.69
N ALA A 24 -2.72 16.93 1.39
CA ALA A 24 -3.77 17.94 1.37
C ALA A 24 -3.29 19.31 1.92
N ARG A 25 -2.48 19.29 2.98
CA ARG A 25 -1.89 20.50 3.56
C ARG A 25 -0.84 21.11 2.63
N MET A 26 0.04 20.28 2.05
CA MET A 26 1.02 20.70 1.08
C MET A 26 0.37 21.38 -0.13
N GLN A 27 -0.70 20.80 -0.68
CA GLN A 27 -1.46 21.37 -1.78
C GLN A 27 -2.16 22.69 -1.41
N ALA A 28 -2.76 22.74 -0.20
CA ALA A 28 -3.39 23.97 0.27
C ALA A 28 -2.38 25.12 0.38
N PHE A 29 -1.16 24.82 0.83
CA PHE A 29 -0.07 25.78 0.91
C PHE A 29 0.45 26.17 -0.49
N ALA A 30 0.67 25.22 -1.38
CA ALA A 30 1.11 25.47 -2.76
C ALA A 30 0.13 26.40 -3.49
N ARG A 31 -1.20 26.19 -3.33
CA ARG A 31 -2.21 27.08 -3.92
C ARG A 31 -2.09 28.52 -3.45
N GLN A 32 -1.71 28.80 -2.19
CA GLN A 32 -1.51 30.18 -1.70
C GLN A 32 -0.33 30.85 -2.37
N LEU A 33 0.67 30.08 -2.82
CA LEU A 33 1.86 30.56 -3.51
C LEU A 33 1.69 30.54 -5.04
N THR A 34 0.55 30.13 -5.56
CA THR A 34 0.36 29.84 -7.00
C THR A 34 1.43 28.85 -7.50
N GLY A 35 1.82 27.91 -6.63
CA GLY A 35 2.87 26.94 -6.81
C GLY A 35 2.36 25.58 -7.26
N ARG A 36 3.30 24.64 -7.48
CA ARG A 36 3.04 23.22 -7.78
C ARG A 36 3.51 22.34 -6.63
N THR A 37 3.05 21.11 -6.60
CA THR A 37 3.39 20.11 -5.58
C THR A 37 4.21 18.98 -6.18
N LEU A 38 5.25 18.53 -5.44
CA LEU A 38 6.10 17.39 -5.80
C LEU A 38 6.19 16.41 -4.62
N VAL A 39 5.95 15.14 -4.88
CA VAL A 39 6.26 14.06 -3.94
C VAL A 39 7.44 13.27 -4.46
N LEU A 40 8.52 13.21 -3.65
CA LEU A 40 9.65 12.32 -3.92
C LEU A 40 9.47 11.03 -3.11
N THR A 41 9.51 9.90 -3.79
CA THR A 41 9.53 8.57 -3.19
C THR A 41 10.70 7.76 -3.72
N PHE A 42 10.91 6.55 -3.23
CA PHE A 42 12.16 5.81 -3.46
C PHE A 42 11.89 4.39 -3.96
N ASP A 43 12.76 3.95 -4.88
CA ASP A 43 12.84 2.56 -5.34
C ASP A 43 14.32 2.11 -5.39
N PRO A 44 14.69 0.99 -4.75
CA PRO A 44 13.90 0.19 -3.80
C PRO A 44 13.56 0.98 -2.52
N HIS A 45 12.66 0.42 -1.70
CA HIS A 45 12.37 1.01 -0.39
C HIS A 45 13.68 1.13 0.43
N PRO A 46 13.97 2.27 1.08
CA PRO A 46 15.25 2.51 1.76
C PRO A 46 15.67 1.40 2.73
N ALA A 47 14.71 0.78 3.42
CA ALA A 47 15.01 -0.32 4.34
C ALA A 47 15.52 -1.59 3.62
N GLU A 48 15.10 -1.85 2.39
CA GLU A 48 15.57 -3.01 1.61
C GLU A 48 17.06 -2.93 1.30
N LEU A 49 17.56 -1.73 1.04
CA LEU A 49 18.99 -1.52 0.80
C LEU A 49 19.81 -1.43 2.09
N LEU A 50 19.28 -0.72 3.10
CA LEU A 50 20.03 -0.40 4.32
C LEU A 50 19.97 -1.49 5.39
N ARG A 51 18.88 -2.25 5.43
CA ARG A 51 18.62 -3.30 6.42
C ARG A 51 17.78 -4.42 5.80
N PRO A 52 18.28 -5.14 4.79
CA PRO A 52 17.52 -6.12 4.03
C PRO A 52 16.85 -7.19 4.92
N GLU A 53 17.57 -7.65 5.96
CA GLU A 53 17.05 -8.66 6.90
C GLU A 53 15.90 -8.14 7.79
N ALA A 54 15.70 -6.84 7.85
CA ALA A 54 14.68 -6.17 8.66
C ALA A 54 13.81 -5.22 7.83
N ALA A 55 13.83 -5.36 6.52
CA ALA A 55 12.98 -4.58 5.63
C ALA A 55 11.51 -4.94 5.88
N PRO A 56 10.63 -3.95 6.11
CA PRO A 56 9.23 -4.23 6.31
C PRO A 56 8.59 -4.67 4.98
N PRO A 57 7.64 -5.62 4.99
CA PRO A 57 6.90 -5.95 3.79
C PRO A 57 6.09 -4.74 3.31
N HIS A 58 5.89 -4.63 1.99
CA HIS A 58 5.17 -3.52 1.37
C HIS A 58 3.68 -3.56 1.71
N LEU A 59 3.09 -2.41 1.97
CA LEU A 59 1.63 -2.29 2.08
C LEU A 59 0.98 -2.27 0.70
N LEU A 60 1.66 -1.66 -0.28
CA LEU A 60 1.24 -1.61 -1.69
C LEU A 60 2.46 -1.76 -2.61
N PRO A 61 2.28 -2.32 -3.81
CA PRO A 61 3.25 -2.18 -4.89
C PRO A 61 3.56 -0.71 -5.20
N LEU A 62 4.81 -0.41 -5.59
CA LEU A 62 5.25 0.96 -5.86
C LEU A 62 4.35 1.67 -6.89
N ALA A 63 4.01 1.00 -7.99
CA ALA A 63 3.14 1.57 -9.01
C ALA A 63 1.76 1.99 -8.47
N GLU A 64 1.22 1.23 -7.51
CA GLU A 64 -0.03 1.55 -6.85
C GLU A 64 0.13 2.71 -5.86
N ASN A 65 1.25 2.77 -5.11
CA ASN A 65 1.57 3.92 -4.26
C ASN A 65 1.61 5.21 -5.09
N VAL A 66 2.31 5.20 -6.23
CA VAL A 66 2.39 6.35 -7.16
C VAL A 66 1.00 6.75 -7.67
N ALA A 67 0.19 5.77 -8.08
CA ALA A 67 -1.19 6.04 -8.53
C ALA A 67 -2.05 6.70 -7.44
N TYR A 68 -1.92 6.25 -6.18
CA TYR A 68 -2.63 6.86 -5.06
C TYR A 68 -2.12 8.26 -4.70
N ILE A 69 -0.83 8.56 -4.90
CA ILE A 69 -0.28 9.91 -4.72
C ILE A 69 -0.92 10.88 -5.74
N TYR A 70 -0.95 10.48 -7.02
CA TYR A 70 -1.64 11.27 -8.05
C TYR A 70 -3.14 11.42 -7.77
N ALA A 71 -3.81 10.34 -7.36
CA ALA A 71 -5.24 10.38 -7.00
C ALA A 71 -5.52 11.29 -5.79
N ALA A 72 -4.53 11.51 -4.91
CA ALA A 72 -4.60 12.49 -3.84
C ALA A 72 -4.46 13.94 -4.34
N GLY A 73 -4.23 14.17 -5.64
CA GLY A 73 -4.18 15.49 -6.29
C GLY A 73 -2.79 16.15 -6.28
N VAL A 74 -1.74 15.40 -6.06
CA VAL A 74 -0.35 15.87 -6.21
C VAL A 74 -0.03 16.08 -7.69
N ASP A 75 0.65 17.18 -8.03
CA ASP A 75 0.92 17.54 -9.43
C ASP A 75 2.02 16.67 -10.05
N GLU A 76 3.08 16.37 -9.28
CA GLU A 76 4.25 15.62 -9.76
C GLU A 76 4.69 14.58 -8.72
N VAL A 77 5.12 13.42 -9.22
CA VAL A 77 5.71 12.35 -8.40
C VAL A 77 7.03 11.94 -9.02
N GLU A 78 8.09 12.02 -8.25
CA GLU A 78 9.42 11.53 -8.63
C GLU A 78 9.75 10.26 -7.84
N VAL A 79 10.18 9.22 -8.54
CA VAL A 79 10.66 7.98 -7.94
C VAL A 79 12.18 7.95 -8.06
N GLU A 80 12.86 8.37 -7.01
CA GLU A 80 14.33 8.35 -6.98
C GLU A 80 14.86 6.92 -6.78
N LEU A 81 15.85 6.55 -7.59
CA LEU A 81 16.59 5.32 -7.40
C LEU A 81 17.39 5.39 -6.09
N PHE A 82 16.97 4.61 -5.08
CA PHE A 82 17.62 4.62 -3.78
C PHE A 82 18.89 3.78 -3.79
N THR A 83 20.04 4.45 -3.90
CA THR A 83 21.37 3.84 -3.95
C THR A 83 22.15 4.04 -2.64
N ARG A 84 23.27 3.33 -2.50
CA ARG A 84 24.19 3.56 -1.36
C ARG A 84 24.79 4.96 -1.38
N GLU A 85 25.02 5.52 -2.57
CA GLU A 85 25.49 6.89 -2.78
C GLU A 85 24.45 7.92 -2.32
N LEU A 86 23.18 7.72 -2.67
CA LEU A 86 22.09 8.56 -2.19
C LEU A 86 21.95 8.48 -0.67
N ALA A 87 22.00 7.27 -0.12
CA ALA A 87 21.90 7.03 1.32
C ALA A 87 23.07 7.60 2.13
N ALA A 88 24.23 7.80 1.49
CA ALA A 88 25.42 8.38 2.13
C ALA A 88 25.37 9.92 2.20
N ARG A 89 24.52 10.57 1.42
CA ARG A 89 24.40 12.04 1.45
C ARG A 89 23.96 12.51 2.83
N THR A 90 24.58 13.57 3.31
CA THR A 90 24.12 14.30 4.51
C THR A 90 22.79 15.01 4.24
N ALA A 91 22.10 15.43 5.28
CA ALA A 91 20.86 16.21 5.14
C ALA A 91 21.08 17.49 4.33
N GLY A 92 22.22 18.21 4.54
CA GLY A 92 22.57 19.41 3.79
C GLY A 92 22.83 19.12 2.30
N GLU A 93 23.56 18.04 1.98
CA GLU A 93 23.80 17.65 0.58
C GLU A 93 22.50 17.24 -0.14
N TYR A 94 21.58 16.57 0.58
CA TYR A 94 20.30 16.21 -0.01
C TYR A 94 19.37 17.43 -0.20
N LEU A 95 19.36 18.37 0.75
CA LEU A 95 18.64 19.65 0.59
C LEU A 95 19.19 20.45 -0.60
N HIS A 96 20.51 20.49 -0.78
CA HIS A 96 21.13 21.12 -1.94
C HIS A 96 20.67 20.46 -3.24
N HIS A 97 20.66 19.13 -3.29
CA HIS A 97 20.13 18.38 -4.45
C HIS A 97 18.66 18.71 -4.72
N LEU A 98 17.80 18.76 -3.72
CA LEU A 98 16.39 19.16 -3.89
C LEU A 98 16.24 20.57 -4.47
N ALA A 99 17.09 21.52 -4.03
CA ALA A 99 17.05 22.89 -4.51
C ALA A 99 17.57 23.02 -5.95
N THR A 100 18.68 22.34 -6.29
CA THR A 100 19.38 22.53 -7.57
C THR A 100 18.80 21.69 -8.69
N ASP A 101 18.46 20.43 -8.41
CA ASP A 101 18.10 19.48 -9.47
C ASP A 101 16.57 19.46 -9.69
N TYR A 102 15.77 19.73 -8.64
CA TYR A 102 14.32 19.79 -8.74
C TYR A 102 13.75 21.22 -8.64
N GLY A 103 14.51 22.19 -8.13
CA GLY A 103 14.03 23.56 -7.93
C GLY A 103 13.06 23.69 -6.75
N VAL A 104 13.18 22.83 -5.75
CA VAL A 104 12.34 22.86 -4.55
C VAL A 104 12.58 24.14 -3.77
N THR A 105 11.52 24.89 -3.50
CA THR A 105 11.55 26.14 -2.73
C THR A 105 10.97 25.97 -1.32
N HIS A 106 10.08 25.01 -1.14
CA HIS A 106 9.43 24.71 0.13
C HIS A 106 9.40 23.22 0.34
N LEU A 107 9.76 22.75 1.54
CA LEU A 107 9.79 21.32 1.88
C LEU A 107 8.88 21.06 3.08
N PHE A 108 7.84 20.25 2.86
CA PHE A 108 6.98 19.72 3.92
C PHE A 108 7.55 18.41 4.44
N LEU A 109 7.77 18.31 5.75
CA LEU A 109 8.17 17.05 6.40
C LEU A 109 7.10 16.59 7.39
N GLY A 110 6.90 15.28 7.46
CA GLY A 110 6.14 14.68 8.55
C GLY A 110 6.74 15.03 9.93
N TYR A 111 5.95 14.93 10.96
CA TYR A 111 6.33 15.38 12.32
C TYR A 111 7.61 14.73 12.86
N ASP A 112 7.88 13.48 12.50
CA ASP A 112 9.05 12.69 12.93
C ASP A 112 10.01 12.37 11.79
N HIS A 113 9.76 12.92 10.60
CA HIS A 113 10.55 12.58 9.42
C HIS A 113 11.97 13.12 9.53
N ARG A 114 12.94 12.26 9.24
CA ARG A 114 14.37 12.55 9.19
C ARG A 114 14.99 11.91 7.95
N PHE A 115 15.88 12.61 7.32
CA PHE A 115 16.63 12.14 6.15
C PHE A 115 18.10 12.57 6.23
N GLY A 116 18.92 12.01 5.36
CA GLY A 116 20.38 12.19 5.38
C GLY A 116 21.09 11.19 6.29
N SER A 117 22.33 10.90 5.99
CA SER A 117 23.18 9.97 6.75
C SER A 117 23.43 10.43 8.19
N ASP A 118 23.39 11.75 8.41
CA ASP A 118 23.53 12.46 9.68
C ASP A 118 22.18 12.79 10.35
N GLY A 119 21.06 12.51 9.71
CA GLY A 119 19.74 12.99 10.10
C GLY A 119 19.27 12.58 11.49
N ARG A 120 19.81 11.48 12.06
CA ARG A 120 19.53 11.10 13.46
C ARG A 120 20.19 11.98 14.50
N GLN A 121 21.26 12.68 14.10
CA GLN A 121 22.06 13.54 14.97
C GLN A 121 21.59 14.99 14.94
N LEU A 122 20.83 15.37 13.91
CA LEU A 122 20.34 16.73 13.73
C LEU A 122 19.08 17.01 14.56
N SER A 123 19.02 18.18 15.19
CA SER A 123 17.81 18.73 15.78
C SER A 123 16.89 19.32 14.71
N PRO A 124 15.59 19.56 15.01
CA PRO A 124 14.69 20.25 14.09
C PRO A 124 15.23 21.62 13.64
N GLU A 125 15.84 22.37 14.55
CA GLU A 125 16.40 23.71 14.29
C GLU A 125 17.62 23.62 13.35
N GLU A 126 18.46 22.60 13.49
CA GLU A 126 19.60 22.39 12.60
C GLU A 126 19.13 22.05 11.16
N TYR A 127 18.05 21.28 11.01
CA TYR A 127 17.43 21.07 9.69
C TYR A 127 16.93 22.38 9.07
N GLU A 128 16.32 23.29 9.86
CA GLU A 128 15.85 24.58 9.38
C GLU A 128 17.00 25.44 8.89
N VAL A 129 18.11 25.48 9.65
CA VAL A 129 19.33 26.20 9.26
C VAL A 129 19.89 25.67 7.94
N LEU A 130 20.01 24.36 7.79
CA LEU A 130 20.49 23.75 6.55
C LEU A 130 19.55 24.03 5.36
N ALA A 131 18.24 23.97 5.57
CA ALA A 131 17.26 24.27 4.53
C ALA A 131 17.37 25.73 4.06
N VAL A 132 17.46 26.68 4.97
CA VAL A 132 17.63 28.11 4.65
C VAL A 132 18.92 28.36 3.87
N GLN A 133 20.02 27.69 4.21
CA GLN A 133 21.29 27.78 3.47
C GLN A 133 21.16 27.31 2.02
N CYS A 134 20.23 26.37 1.74
CA CYS A 134 19.92 25.88 0.40
C CYS A 134 18.80 26.68 -0.29
N GLY A 135 18.27 27.75 0.35
CA GLY A 135 17.16 28.54 -0.20
C GLY A 135 15.79 27.85 -0.07
N ILE A 136 15.66 26.83 0.79
CA ILE A 136 14.42 26.07 1.03
C ILE A 136 13.78 26.55 2.33
N THR A 137 12.47 26.84 2.29
CA THR A 137 11.65 27.03 3.47
C THR A 137 11.16 25.66 3.98
N LEU A 138 11.56 25.29 5.20
CA LEU A 138 11.15 24.04 5.81
C LEU A 138 9.84 24.20 6.58
N LEU A 139 8.89 23.31 6.37
CA LEU A 139 7.59 23.26 7.03
C LEU A 139 7.40 21.87 7.64
N ARG A 140 6.93 21.81 8.90
CA ARG A 140 6.66 20.53 9.58
C ARG A 140 5.17 20.33 9.76
N ASP A 141 4.71 19.14 9.43
CA ASP A 141 3.33 18.71 9.69
C ASP A 141 3.19 18.15 11.11
N VAL A 142 1.94 18.00 11.55
CA VAL A 142 1.59 17.34 12.80
C VAL A 142 1.04 15.94 12.53
N ALA A 143 1.29 15.01 13.46
CA ALA A 143 0.77 13.65 13.33
C ALA A 143 -0.75 13.62 13.28
N LEU A 144 -1.32 12.83 12.36
CA LEU A 144 -2.73 12.45 12.42
C LEU A 144 -2.88 11.31 13.41
N LEU A 145 -3.75 11.48 14.40
CA LEU A 145 -3.98 10.50 15.44
C LEU A 145 -5.20 9.62 15.09
N TYR A 146 -5.12 8.34 15.46
CA TYR A 146 -6.22 7.39 15.45
C TYR A 146 -6.73 7.20 16.88
N GLY A 147 -8.01 7.51 17.11
CA GLY A 147 -8.52 7.68 18.46
C GLY A 147 -7.80 8.84 19.17
N ASP A 148 -7.63 8.76 20.48
CA ASP A 148 -7.14 9.89 21.26
C ASP A 148 -5.61 9.99 21.39
N GLU A 149 -4.84 8.95 20.99
CA GLU A 149 -3.40 8.94 21.34
C GLU A 149 -2.43 8.28 20.36
N ARG A 150 -2.86 7.58 19.33
CA ARG A 150 -1.93 6.81 18.47
C ARG A 150 -1.72 7.44 17.10
N PRO A 151 -0.47 7.76 16.69
CA PRO A 151 -0.21 8.22 15.33
C PRO A 151 -0.58 7.15 14.29
N ILE A 152 -1.25 7.58 13.22
CA ILE A 152 -1.44 6.72 12.04
C ILE A 152 -0.09 6.56 11.36
N SER A 153 0.36 5.31 11.18
CA SER A 153 1.64 4.99 10.57
C SER A 153 1.59 3.66 9.81
N SER A 154 2.48 3.49 8.83
CA SER A 154 2.63 2.22 8.10
C SER A 154 2.91 1.04 9.04
N SER A 155 3.63 1.25 10.15
CA SER A 155 3.90 0.21 11.16
C SER A 155 2.63 -0.23 11.89
N ALA A 156 1.74 0.69 12.26
CA ALA A 156 0.47 0.36 12.88
C ALA A 156 -0.44 -0.43 11.92
N ILE A 157 -0.45 -0.04 10.65
CA ILE A 157 -1.21 -0.72 9.59
C ILE A 157 -0.68 -2.14 9.36
N ARG A 158 0.65 -2.31 9.26
CA ARG A 158 1.25 -3.65 9.11
C ARG A 158 0.86 -4.56 10.27
N ARG A 159 0.86 -4.05 11.50
CA ARG A 159 0.41 -4.81 12.67
C ARG A 159 -1.04 -5.23 12.52
N ALA A 160 -1.95 -4.31 12.22
CA ALA A 160 -3.37 -4.63 12.04
C ALA A 160 -3.59 -5.70 10.96
N ILE A 161 -2.90 -5.60 9.81
CA ILE A 161 -2.96 -6.59 8.74
C ILE A 161 -2.42 -7.95 9.23
N THR A 162 -1.28 -7.98 9.91
CA THR A 162 -0.64 -9.21 10.42
C THR A 162 -1.51 -9.91 11.46
N GLU A 163 -2.29 -9.16 12.22
CA GLU A 163 -3.27 -9.67 13.19
C GLU A 163 -4.60 -10.09 12.53
N GLY A 164 -4.80 -9.74 11.25
CA GLY A 164 -6.04 -9.99 10.50
C GLY A 164 -7.17 -9.03 10.87
N ALA A 165 -6.86 -7.91 11.52
CA ALA A 165 -7.79 -6.84 11.90
C ALA A 165 -8.04 -5.92 10.69
N MET A 166 -8.79 -6.42 9.70
CA MET A 166 -8.96 -5.75 8.40
C MET A 166 -9.75 -4.44 8.51
N GLU A 167 -10.69 -4.37 9.44
CA GLU A 167 -11.47 -3.16 9.73
C GLU A 167 -10.57 -2.06 10.30
N GLU A 168 -9.69 -2.35 11.27
CA GLU A 168 -8.72 -1.41 11.80
C GLU A 168 -7.74 -0.96 10.70
N ALA A 169 -7.24 -1.90 9.89
CA ALA A 169 -6.37 -1.57 8.75
C ALA A 169 -7.06 -0.62 7.77
N ARG A 170 -8.37 -0.85 7.47
CA ARG A 170 -9.18 0.01 6.61
C ARG A 170 -9.34 1.42 7.18
N GLU A 171 -9.59 1.54 8.48
CA GLU A 171 -9.74 2.84 9.15
C GLU A 171 -8.43 3.64 9.12
N LEU A 172 -7.30 3.00 9.35
CA LEU A 172 -5.98 3.64 9.30
C LEU A 172 -5.58 4.04 7.88
N LEU A 173 -5.84 3.18 6.89
CA LEU A 173 -5.57 3.43 5.48
C LEU A 173 -6.53 4.46 4.86
N GLY A 174 -7.78 4.52 5.35
CA GLY A 174 -8.88 5.25 4.72
C GLY A 174 -9.52 4.50 3.55
N ARG A 175 -9.12 3.25 3.31
CA ARG A 175 -9.63 2.30 2.30
C ARG A 175 -9.31 0.86 2.69
N PRO A 176 -9.95 -0.16 2.09
CA PRO A 176 -9.56 -1.55 2.32
C PRO A 176 -8.09 -1.80 1.94
N HIS A 177 -7.43 -2.71 2.67
CA HIS A 177 -6.16 -3.27 2.21
C HIS A 177 -6.42 -4.15 0.99
N SER A 178 -5.53 -4.12 0.01
CA SER A 178 -5.69 -4.87 -1.23
C SER A 178 -4.42 -5.64 -1.59
N CYS A 179 -4.58 -6.72 -2.34
CA CYS A 179 -3.50 -7.37 -3.06
C CYS A 179 -3.82 -7.42 -4.55
N SER A 180 -2.77 -7.36 -5.38
CA SER A 180 -2.92 -7.38 -6.84
C SER A 180 -2.12 -8.54 -7.43
N GLY A 181 -2.67 -9.15 -8.48
CA GLY A 181 -2.05 -10.30 -9.12
C GLY A 181 -2.60 -10.59 -10.50
N VAL A 182 -1.85 -11.42 -11.24
CA VAL A 182 -2.25 -11.97 -12.54
C VAL A 182 -3.00 -13.26 -12.33
N VAL A 183 -4.11 -13.45 -13.02
CA VAL A 183 -4.87 -14.71 -12.97
C VAL A 183 -4.11 -15.79 -13.72
N VAL A 184 -3.76 -16.86 -13.02
CA VAL A 184 -3.02 -18.00 -13.55
C VAL A 184 -3.84 -19.30 -13.44
N SER A 185 -3.40 -20.35 -14.15
CA SER A 185 -4.05 -21.66 -14.06
C SER A 185 -3.84 -22.29 -12.68
N GLY A 186 -4.89 -22.92 -12.13
CA GLY A 186 -4.87 -23.64 -10.85
C GLY A 186 -5.45 -25.04 -10.93
N GLN A 187 -5.65 -25.69 -9.80
CA GLN A 187 -6.11 -27.10 -9.71
C GLN A 187 -7.59 -27.31 -10.05
N ARG A 188 -8.37 -26.25 -10.26
CA ARG A 188 -9.79 -26.26 -10.63
C ARG A 188 -10.72 -27.04 -9.65
N LEU A 189 -10.29 -27.25 -8.40
CA LEU A 189 -11.09 -27.97 -7.40
C LEU A 189 -12.38 -27.22 -7.07
N GLY A 190 -12.32 -25.90 -6.93
CA GLY A 190 -13.47 -25.04 -6.64
C GLY A 190 -14.60 -25.18 -7.66
N ARG A 191 -14.29 -25.33 -8.96
CA ARG A 191 -15.30 -25.55 -10.02
C ARG A 191 -16.13 -26.82 -9.77
N ARG A 192 -15.51 -27.91 -9.27
CA ARG A 192 -16.21 -29.16 -8.94
C ARG A 192 -17.16 -29.02 -7.75
N LEU A 193 -16.89 -28.08 -6.86
CA LEU A 193 -17.69 -27.79 -5.68
C LEU A 193 -18.79 -26.74 -5.93
N GLY A 194 -18.81 -26.11 -7.09
CA GLY A 194 -19.72 -25.01 -7.43
C GLY A 194 -19.20 -23.62 -7.04
N PHE A 195 -17.94 -23.53 -6.64
CA PHE A 195 -17.25 -22.29 -6.28
C PHE A 195 -15.97 -22.14 -7.15
N PRO A 196 -16.11 -21.84 -8.46
CA PRO A 196 -14.96 -21.64 -9.32
C PRO A 196 -14.07 -20.50 -8.77
N THR A 197 -12.75 -20.72 -8.75
CA THR A 197 -11.78 -19.73 -8.24
C THR A 197 -10.80 -19.31 -9.32
N ALA A 198 -10.43 -18.02 -9.33
CA ALA A 198 -9.26 -17.49 -9.99
C ALA A 198 -8.06 -17.60 -9.05
N ASN A 199 -6.97 -18.22 -9.53
CA ASN A 199 -5.70 -18.25 -8.78
C ASN A 199 -4.89 -17.04 -9.18
N LEU A 200 -4.37 -16.31 -8.19
CA LEU A 200 -3.58 -15.09 -8.42
C LEU A 200 -2.11 -15.33 -8.13
N GLN A 201 -1.27 -14.99 -9.10
CA GLN A 201 0.17 -14.77 -8.90
C GLN A 201 0.38 -13.29 -8.57
N ARG A 202 0.94 -13.00 -7.41
CA ARG A 202 1.13 -11.61 -6.94
C ARG A 202 2.02 -10.81 -7.90
N LEU A 203 1.70 -9.52 -8.06
CA LEU A 203 2.54 -8.56 -8.79
C LEU A 203 3.75 -8.12 -7.96
N ASP A 204 3.61 -8.11 -6.63
CA ASP A 204 4.70 -7.80 -5.69
C ASP A 204 4.85 -8.94 -4.68
N ALA A 205 5.96 -9.66 -4.74
CA ALA A 205 6.26 -10.77 -3.82
C ALA A 205 6.50 -10.30 -2.38
N LEU A 206 6.92 -9.04 -2.18
CA LEU A 206 7.18 -8.45 -0.87
C LEU A 206 5.93 -7.83 -0.24
N GLN A 207 4.80 -7.79 -0.96
CA GLN A 207 3.57 -7.22 -0.42
C GLN A 207 3.07 -8.03 0.79
N LEU A 208 2.72 -7.31 1.86
CA LEU A 208 2.14 -7.89 3.07
C LEU A 208 0.78 -8.51 2.78
N LEU A 209 0.62 -9.76 3.15
CA LEU A 209 -0.67 -10.45 3.18
C LEU A 209 -1.10 -10.68 4.63
N PRO A 210 -2.41 -10.66 4.91
CA PRO A 210 -2.91 -11.03 6.23
C PRO A 210 -2.78 -12.55 6.46
N PRO A 211 -3.06 -13.04 7.70
CA PRO A 211 -2.96 -14.46 8.02
C PRO A 211 -3.81 -15.35 7.11
N ALA A 212 -3.37 -16.60 6.90
CA ALA A 212 -4.13 -17.59 6.15
C ALA A 212 -5.58 -17.73 6.65
N GLY A 213 -6.52 -17.83 5.70
CA GLY A 213 -7.95 -17.87 6.01
C GLY A 213 -8.85 -17.48 4.84
N VAL A 214 -10.11 -17.25 5.15
CA VAL A 214 -11.14 -16.81 4.20
C VAL A 214 -11.52 -15.38 4.50
N TYR A 215 -11.62 -14.57 3.45
CA TYR A 215 -11.90 -13.14 3.53
C TYR A 215 -13.06 -12.75 2.61
N ALA A 216 -13.95 -11.92 3.08
CA ALA A 216 -14.86 -11.17 2.23
C ALA A 216 -14.06 -10.16 1.41
N CYS A 217 -14.33 -10.05 0.11
CA CYS A 217 -13.55 -9.18 -0.75
C CYS A 217 -14.40 -8.51 -1.84
N ARG A 218 -13.84 -7.42 -2.42
CA ARG A 218 -14.22 -6.86 -3.71
C ARG A 218 -13.09 -7.10 -4.70
N VAL A 219 -13.46 -7.37 -5.94
CA VAL A 219 -12.50 -7.70 -7.01
C VAL A 219 -12.83 -6.89 -8.24
N TYR A 220 -11.81 -6.33 -8.88
CA TYR A 220 -11.92 -5.66 -10.18
C TYR A 220 -10.59 -5.70 -10.93
N SER A 221 -10.63 -5.49 -12.25
CA SER A 221 -9.42 -5.44 -13.05
C SER A 221 -8.62 -4.16 -12.82
N LEU A 222 -7.30 -4.29 -12.82
CA LEU A 222 -6.41 -3.12 -12.85
C LEU A 222 -6.52 -2.37 -14.19
N PRO A 223 -6.24 -1.05 -14.22
CA PRO A 223 -6.13 -0.30 -15.46
C PRO A 223 -5.09 -0.93 -16.40
N GLY A 224 -5.46 -1.12 -17.68
CA GLY A 224 -4.59 -1.75 -18.67
C GLY A 224 -4.61 -3.28 -18.68
N SER A 225 -5.37 -3.92 -17.81
CA SER A 225 -5.57 -5.38 -17.80
C SER A 225 -6.09 -5.89 -19.16
N THR A 226 -5.59 -7.03 -19.59
CA THR A 226 -6.00 -7.68 -20.86
C THR A 226 -7.46 -8.09 -20.89
N HIS A 227 -8.07 -8.32 -19.73
CA HIS A 227 -9.49 -8.67 -19.58
C HIS A 227 -10.15 -7.72 -18.59
N PHE A 228 -11.24 -7.11 -19.01
CA PHE A 228 -12.03 -6.27 -18.12
C PHE A 228 -12.90 -7.15 -17.20
N VAL A 229 -12.70 -6.99 -15.91
CA VAL A 229 -13.54 -7.56 -14.85
C VAL A 229 -14.17 -6.39 -14.11
N PRO A 230 -15.49 -6.20 -14.26
CA PRO A 230 -16.18 -5.16 -13.49
C PRO A 230 -16.12 -5.49 -11.99
N GLU A 231 -16.31 -4.50 -11.15
CA GLU A 231 -16.35 -4.71 -9.71
C GLU A 231 -17.34 -5.81 -9.33
N ARG A 232 -16.87 -6.79 -8.58
CA ARG A 232 -17.65 -7.92 -8.06
C ARG A 232 -17.33 -8.15 -6.60
N GLY A 233 -18.35 -8.53 -5.83
CA GLY A 233 -18.15 -9.15 -4.55
C GLY A 233 -17.60 -10.57 -4.71
N GLY A 234 -16.89 -11.05 -3.71
CA GLY A 234 -16.31 -12.40 -3.75
C GLY A 234 -15.72 -12.84 -2.42
N MET A 235 -15.24 -14.06 -2.42
CA MET A 235 -14.48 -14.63 -1.30
C MET A 235 -13.05 -14.87 -1.75
N LEU A 236 -12.09 -14.45 -0.93
CA LEU A 236 -10.68 -14.75 -1.12
C LEU A 236 -10.26 -15.80 -0.08
N TYR A 237 -9.58 -16.83 -0.54
CA TYR A 237 -8.84 -17.78 0.30
C TYR A 237 -7.36 -17.50 0.20
N LEU A 238 -6.73 -17.27 1.35
CA LEU A 238 -5.29 -17.26 1.53
C LEU A 238 -4.90 -18.56 2.22
N GLY A 239 -4.09 -19.37 1.57
CA GLY A 239 -3.61 -20.63 2.12
C GLY A 239 -2.10 -20.75 2.06
N SER A 240 -1.54 -21.55 2.97
CA SER A 240 -0.13 -21.93 2.93
C SER A 240 0.05 -23.11 1.98
N ARG A 241 0.79 -22.92 0.86
CA ARG A 241 1.25 -24.07 0.05
C ARG A 241 2.69 -24.41 0.42
N PRO A 242 2.99 -25.64 0.86
CA PRO A 242 4.36 -26.10 0.87
C PRO A 242 4.82 -26.26 -0.59
N THR A 243 5.74 -25.42 -1.06
CA THR A 243 6.46 -25.66 -2.31
C THR A 243 7.54 -26.71 -2.06
N LEU A 244 7.84 -27.54 -3.07
CA LEU A 244 8.88 -28.59 -3.00
C LEU A 244 10.31 -28.04 -2.72
N GLY A 245 10.47 -26.70 -2.60
CA GLY A 245 11.72 -26.00 -2.35
C GLY A 245 11.85 -25.33 -0.98
N GLY A 246 10.85 -25.44 -0.08
CA GLY A 246 10.94 -24.91 1.29
C GLY A 246 10.42 -23.51 1.52
N ASP A 247 10.22 -22.70 0.49
CA ASP A 247 9.58 -21.39 0.61
C ASP A 247 8.05 -21.54 0.51
N LEU A 248 7.36 -21.10 1.59
CA LEU A 248 5.89 -21.14 1.66
C LEU A 248 5.33 -19.94 0.88
N GLU A 249 5.14 -20.07 -0.45
CA GLU A 249 4.35 -19.06 -1.15
C GLU A 249 2.87 -19.22 -0.82
N PRO A 250 2.21 -18.17 -0.32
CA PRO A 250 0.79 -18.23 -0.05
C PRO A 250 0.00 -18.42 -1.35
N SER A 251 -0.94 -19.37 -1.37
CA SER A 251 -1.90 -19.47 -2.45
C SER A 251 -2.98 -18.41 -2.28
N ILE A 252 -3.29 -17.69 -3.34
CA ILE A 252 -4.35 -16.69 -3.40
C ILE A 252 -5.39 -17.19 -4.38
N GLU A 253 -6.56 -17.57 -3.86
CA GLU A 253 -7.67 -18.07 -4.67
C GLU A 253 -8.90 -17.20 -4.43
N VAL A 254 -9.49 -16.66 -5.50
CA VAL A 254 -10.62 -15.74 -5.42
C VAL A 254 -11.83 -16.32 -6.14
N HIS A 255 -12.93 -16.49 -5.43
CA HIS A 255 -14.24 -16.80 -6.01
C HIS A 255 -15.02 -15.50 -6.21
N LEU A 256 -15.30 -15.15 -7.47
CA LEU A 256 -16.10 -13.98 -7.82
C LEU A 256 -17.58 -14.37 -7.87
N PHE A 257 -18.44 -13.60 -7.21
CA PHE A 257 -19.89 -13.84 -7.24
C PHE A 257 -20.49 -13.42 -8.59
N ASP A 258 -21.44 -14.21 -9.05
CA ASP A 258 -22.24 -13.92 -10.24
C ASP A 258 -21.37 -13.60 -11.47
N PHE A 259 -20.27 -14.39 -11.60
CA PHE A 259 -19.29 -14.23 -12.65
C PHE A 259 -18.92 -15.60 -13.25
N ASP A 260 -19.07 -15.73 -14.57
CA ASP A 260 -18.77 -16.98 -15.31
C ASP A 260 -18.09 -16.64 -16.64
N ALA A 261 -16.83 -16.19 -16.57
CA ALA A 261 -16.00 -15.95 -17.74
C ALA A 261 -14.58 -16.45 -17.51
N GLU A 262 -13.87 -16.78 -18.61
CA GLU A 262 -12.43 -17.06 -18.54
C GLU A 262 -11.64 -15.76 -18.53
N ILE A 263 -10.80 -15.59 -17.51
CA ILE A 263 -10.04 -14.38 -17.26
C ILE A 263 -8.56 -14.65 -17.00
N TYR A 264 -8.03 -15.74 -17.57
CA TYR A 264 -6.58 -16.01 -17.48
C TYR A 264 -5.78 -14.88 -18.09
N GLY A 265 -4.72 -14.45 -17.39
CA GLY A 265 -3.91 -13.30 -17.77
C GLY A 265 -4.49 -11.94 -17.34
N ALA A 266 -5.73 -11.89 -16.80
CA ALA A 266 -6.25 -10.65 -16.24
C ALA A 266 -5.43 -10.23 -15.04
N GLU A 267 -5.14 -8.93 -14.94
CA GLU A 267 -4.58 -8.32 -13.74
C GLU A 267 -5.72 -7.83 -12.85
N LEU A 268 -5.82 -8.40 -11.66
CA LEU A 268 -6.89 -8.11 -10.72
C LEU A 268 -6.34 -7.43 -9.47
N ARG A 269 -7.15 -6.52 -8.94
CA ARG A 269 -7.05 -6.04 -7.56
C ARG A 269 -8.13 -6.68 -6.72
N VAL A 270 -7.75 -7.18 -5.56
CA VAL A 270 -8.64 -7.77 -4.57
C VAL A 270 -8.54 -6.97 -3.28
N GLU A 271 -9.61 -6.28 -2.94
CA GLU A 271 -9.76 -5.56 -1.68
C GLU A 271 -10.26 -6.52 -0.58
N LEU A 272 -9.51 -6.64 0.49
CA LEU A 272 -9.86 -7.47 1.64
C LEU A 272 -10.68 -6.65 2.63
N LEU A 273 -11.92 -7.06 2.86
CA LEU A 273 -12.90 -6.28 3.62
C LEU A 273 -13.02 -6.75 5.07
N SER A 274 -13.17 -8.07 5.28
CA SER A 274 -13.32 -8.67 6.60
C SER A 274 -12.80 -10.11 6.59
N ARG A 275 -12.23 -10.57 7.71
CA ARG A 275 -11.80 -11.95 7.88
C ARG A 275 -12.96 -12.81 8.39
N LEU A 276 -13.43 -13.76 7.57
CA LEU A 276 -14.57 -14.63 7.90
C LEU A 276 -14.14 -15.81 8.76
N ALA A 277 -13.01 -16.45 8.42
CA ALA A 277 -12.53 -17.63 9.14
C ALA A 277 -11.00 -17.81 9.01
N PRO A 278 -10.35 -18.42 10.02
CA PRO A 278 -8.97 -18.88 9.86
C PRO A 278 -8.90 -20.09 8.92
N GLU A 279 -7.70 -20.37 8.40
CA GLU A 279 -7.44 -21.59 7.65
C GLU A 279 -7.75 -22.82 8.52
N ARG A 280 -8.47 -23.80 7.94
CA ARG A 280 -8.78 -25.06 8.63
C ARG A 280 -8.79 -26.24 7.65
N ARG A 281 -8.61 -27.44 8.15
CA ARG A 281 -8.77 -28.69 7.39
C ARG A 281 -10.22 -29.17 7.49
N PHE A 282 -10.71 -29.76 6.42
CA PHE A 282 -12.05 -30.36 6.36
C PHE A 282 -11.92 -31.87 6.23
N ALA A 283 -12.80 -32.59 6.93
CA ALA A 283 -12.80 -34.06 6.91
C ALA A 283 -13.34 -34.64 5.58
N SER A 284 -14.16 -33.88 4.85
CA SER A 284 -14.75 -34.28 3.58
C SER A 284 -14.97 -33.09 2.63
N LEU A 285 -15.19 -33.39 1.34
CA LEU A 285 -15.57 -32.39 0.34
C LEU A 285 -16.96 -31.79 0.62
N ASP A 286 -17.87 -32.55 1.22
CA ASP A 286 -19.20 -32.05 1.61
C ASP A 286 -19.13 -31.05 2.76
N GLU A 287 -18.26 -31.30 3.75
CA GLU A 287 -18.00 -30.33 4.81
C GLU A 287 -17.38 -29.04 4.26
N LEU A 288 -16.40 -29.15 3.35
CA LEU A 288 -15.81 -27.98 2.67
C LEU A 288 -16.89 -27.21 1.90
N LYS A 289 -17.73 -27.89 1.13
CA LYS A 289 -18.79 -27.26 0.35
C LYS A 289 -19.80 -26.54 1.24
N ALA A 290 -20.20 -27.15 2.35
CA ALA A 290 -21.11 -26.54 3.32
C ALA A 290 -20.50 -25.27 3.93
N ALA A 291 -19.22 -25.31 4.30
CA ALA A 291 -18.52 -24.15 4.82
C ALA A 291 -18.41 -23.01 3.77
N LEU A 292 -18.09 -23.33 2.52
CA LEU A 292 -18.03 -22.35 1.43
C LEU A 292 -19.39 -21.68 1.20
N SER A 293 -20.50 -22.42 1.32
CA SER A 293 -21.85 -21.85 1.23
C SER A 293 -22.11 -20.83 2.35
N VAL A 294 -21.75 -21.17 3.60
CA VAL A 294 -21.89 -20.27 4.74
C VAL A 294 -21.06 -18.99 4.52
N TYR A 295 -19.79 -19.12 4.13
CA TYR A 295 -18.93 -17.96 3.87
C TYR A 295 -19.44 -17.10 2.72
N ALA A 296 -20.04 -17.71 1.69
CA ALA A 296 -20.66 -16.95 0.59
C ALA A 296 -21.85 -16.13 1.07
N ASP A 297 -22.72 -16.71 1.91
CA ASP A 297 -23.88 -16.02 2.47
C ASP A 297 -23.45 -14.87 3.41
N GLU A 298 -22.47 -15.12 4.29
CA GLU A 298 -21.89 -14.12 5.17
C GLU A 298 -21.26 -12.97 4.38
N THR A 299 -20.51 -13.29 3.31
CA THR A 299 -19.91 -12.26 2.43
C THR A 299 -20.97 -11.42 1.73
N ARG A 300 -22.02 -12.07 1.18
CA ARG A 300 -23.14 -11.33 0.53
C ARG A 300 -23.84 -10.42 1.52
N ALA A 301 -24.10 -10.89 2.73
CA ALA A 301 -24.69 -10.09 3.80
C ALA A 301 -23.79 -8.90 4.19
N TYR A 302 -22.48 -9.14 4.33
CA TYR A 302 -21.50 -8.09 4.62
C TYR A 302 -21.46 -7.02 3.52
N LEU A 303 -21.40 -7.44 2.26
CA LEU A 303 -21.38 -6.52 1.11
C LEU A 303 -22.66 -5.71 0.97
N ALA A 304 -23.81 -6.32 1.26
CA ALA A 304 -25.11 -5.64 1.22
C ALA A 304 -25.28 -4.58 2.34
N ALA A 305 -24.56 -4.75 3.45
CA ALA A 305 -24.53 -3.80 4.58
C ALA A 305 -23.53 -2.63 4.38
N GLN A 306 -22.66 -2.70 3.38
CA GLN A 306 -21.72 -1.62 3.05
C GLN A 306 -22.42 -0.66 2.06
N PRO A 307 -22.30 0.66 2.29
CA PRO A 307 -22.90 1.68 1.41
C PRO A 307 -22.22 1.72 0.04
#